data_59c5398dd1ab51cf0cceb1172173b899
#
_entry.id   59c5398dd1ab51cf0cceb1172173b899
#
_cell.length_a   1.000
_cell.length_b   1.000
_cell.length_c   1.000
_cell.angle_alpha   90.00
_cell.angle_beta   90.00
_cell.angle_gamma   90.00
#
_symmetry.space_group_name_H-M   'P 1'
#
loop_
_entity.id
_entity.type
_entity.pdbx_description
1 polymer ?
#
loop_
_entity_poly.entity_id
_entity_poly.type
_entity_poly.pdbx_seq_one_letter_code
_entity_poly.pdbx_strand_id
1 'polypeptide(L)'
;MPLKDPVARKEYYRQYTEKNKEKKREYDKEYNEKNKEKRVNHYIENKDEVNQISREWYQKNKGYRREYKRKYTNNLRSTNPIVRVKDSISSLLRQSLKKMGYSKKSRTHSILGCSFEEFKLHLENQFEPWMNWDNYGKYQKDTFNFGWDIDHIVPTSSALNEEDIITLNHYTNLKPLCSKFNRDVKKDKINNI
;
A
#
# COMPACT_ATOMS: atom_id res chain seq x y z
N MET A 1 40.46 -17.23 -18.43
CA MET A 1 41.04 -17.11 -17.09
C MET A 1 40.11 -16.28 -16.22
N PRO A 2 39.83 -16.67 -14.98
CA PRO A 2 39.04 -15.82 -14.11
C PRO A 2 39.84 -14.54 -13.82
N LEU A 3 39.26 -13.39 -14.04
CA LEU A 3 39.80 -12.07 -13.76
C LEU A 3 40.24 -12.03 -12.26
N LYS A 4 41.49 -11.70 -11.99
CA LYS A 4 42.05 -11.64 -10.62
C LYS A 4 41.45 -10.47 -9.84
N ASP A 5 41.12 -9.36 -10.50
CA ASP A 5 40.50 -8.21 -9.89
C ASP A 5 39.00 -8.48 -9.61
N PRO A 6 38.55 -8.36 -8.36
CA PRO A 6 37.14 -8.58 -7.97
C PRO A 6 36.14 -7.63 -8.66
N VAL A 7 36.54 -6.39 -8.94
CA VAL A 7 35.71 -5.38 -9.58
C VAL A 7 35.51 -5.72 -11.07
N ALA A 8 36.61 -6.00 -11.76
CA ALA A 8 36.58 -6.40 -13.17
C ALA A 8 35.80 -7.72 -13.36
N ARG A 9 35.94 -8.66 -12.43
CA ARG A 9 35.18 -9.92 -12.42
C ARG A 9 33.68 -9.69 -12.26
N LYS A 10 33.27 -8.81 -11.33
CA LYS A 10 31.86 -8.46 -11.13
C LYS A 10 31.24 -7.83 -12.37
N GLU A 11 31.94 -6.90 -13.00
CA GLU A 11 31.49 -6.24 -14.22
C GLU A 11 31.39 -7.22 -15.40
N TYR A 12 32.36 -8.12 -15.58
CA TYR A 12 32.30 -9.18 -16.58
C TYR A 12 31.05 -10.05 -16.41
N TYR A 13 30.76 -10.53 -15.18
CA TYR A 13 29.57 -11.34 -14.94
C TYR A 13 28.27 -10.56 -15.13
N ARG A 14 28.24 -9.26 -14.83
CA ARG A 14 27.10 -8.40 -15.12
C ARG A 14 26.81 -8.34 -16.61
N GLN A 15 27.84 -8.06 -17.41
CA GLN A 15 27.72 -7.97 -18.86
C GLN A 15 27.38 -9.33 -19.50
N TYR A 16 28.00 -10.40 -19.04
CA TYR A 16 27.71 -11.76 -19.47
C TYR A 16 26.25 -12.14 -19.19
N THR A 17 25.77 -11.81 -18.00
CA THR A 17 24.38 -12.09 -17.61
C THR A 17 23.38 -11.30 -18.47
N GLU A 18 23.62 -10.03 -18.69
CA GLU A 18 22.75 -9.21 -19.53
C GLU A 18 22.76 -9.69 -20.99
N LYS A 19 23.91 -9.98 -21.55
CA LYS A 19 24.06 -10.52 -22.94
C LYS A 19 23.35 -11.86 -23.11
N ASN A 20 23.31 -12.71 -22.09
CA ASN A 20 22.71 -14.04 -22.19
C ASN A 20 21.32 -14.15 -21.58
N LYS A 21 20.74 -13.06 -21.15
CA LYS A 21 19.47 -12.99 -20.40
C LYS A 21 18.31 -13.66 -21.16
N GLU A 22 18.14 -13.35 -22.44
CA GLU A 22 17.07 -13.94 -23.25
C GLU A 22 17.28 -15.44 -23.48
N LYS A 23 18.49 -15.86 -23.84
CA LYS A 23 18.81 -17.29 -24.00
C LYS A 23 18.54 -18.08 -22.72
N LYS A 24 18.90 -17.49 -21.57
CA LYS A 24 18.64 -18.10 -20.27
C LYS A 24 17.14 -18.19 -19.98
N ARG A 25 16.38 -17.17 -20.31
CA ARG A 25 14.90 -17.17 -20.14
C ARG A 25 14.24 -18.25 -21.00
N GLU A 26 14.63 -18.40 -22.24
CA GLU A 26 14.12 -19.45 -23.12
C GLU A 26 14.46 -20.83 -22.59
N TYR A 27 15.73 -21.05 -22.23
CA TYR A 27 16.17 -22.31 -21.62
C TYR A 27 15.39 -22.62 -20.33
N ASP A 28 15.28 -21.65 -19.42
CA ASP A 28 14.56 -21.83 -18.14
C ASP A 28 13.07 -22.13 -18.40
N LYS A 29 12.46 -21.51 -19.41
CA LYS A 29 11.07 -21.77 -19.79
C LYS A 29 10.89 -23.20 -20.30
N GLU A 30 11.72 -23.65 -21.24
CA GLU A 30 11.70 -25.00 -21.78
C GLU A 30 11.97 -26.04 -20.69
N TYR A 31 12.99 -25.81 -19.87
CA TYR A 31 13.34 -26.70 -18.76
C TYR A 31 12.20 -26.81 -17.73
N ASN A 32 11.57 -25.68 -17.39
CA ASN A 32 10.46 -25.66 -16.45
C ASN A 32 9.24 -26.40 -17.01
N GLU A 33 8.89 -26.21 -18.29
CA GLU A 33 7.77 -26.90 -18.90
C GLU A 33 8.04 -28.43 -18.98
N LYS A 34 9.22 -28.83 -19.41
CA LYS A 34 9.63 -30.23 -19.48
C LYS A 34 9.64 -30.94 -18.14
N ASN A 35 9.95 -30.22 -17.06
CA ASN A 35 10.04 -30.81 -15.73
C ASN A 35 8.83 -30.48 -14.82
N LYS A 36 7.79 -29.86 -15.37
CA LYS A 36 6.62 -29.40 -14.61
C LYS A 36 5.93 -30.55 -13.86
N GLU A 37 5.61 -31.61 -14.56
CA GLU A 37 4.95 -32.80 -13.99
C GLU A 37 5.82 -33.46 -12.91
N LYS A 38 7.10 -33.67 -13.18
CA LYS A 38 8.05 -34.22 -12.20
C LYS A 38 8.11 -33.40 -10.93
N ARG A 39 8.11 -32.07 -11.05
CA ARG A 39 8.14 -31.13 -9.89
C ARG A 39 6.83 -31.19 -9.11
N VAL A 40 5.68 -31.26 -9.81
CA VAL A 40 4.37 -31.39 -9.18
C VAL A 40 4.27 -32.71 -8.40
N ASN A 41 4.66 -33.81 -9.00
CA ASN A 41 4.64 -35.13 -8.35
C ASN A 41 5.56 -35.15 -7.13
N HIS A 42 6.78 -34.67 -7.25
CA HIS A 42 7.71 -34.53 -6.12
C HIS A 42 7.12 -33.66 -4.99
N TYR A 43 6.44 -32.55 -5.32
CA TYR A 43 5.79 -31.72 -4.31
C TYR A 43 4.62 -32.45 -3.62
N ILE A 44 3.80 -33.20 -4.39
CA ILE A 44 2.67 -33.96 -3.83
C ILE A 44 3.18 -35.05 -2.88
N GLU A 45 4.21 -35.78 -3.27
CA GLU A 45 4.84 -36.84 -2.46
C GLU A 45 5.45 -36.31 -1.16
N ASN A 46 6.04 -35.13 -1.20
CA ASN A 46 6.77 -34.56 -0.05
C ASN A 46 6.03 -33.37 0.60
N LYS A 47 4.74 -33.18 0.30
CA LYS A 47 3.95 -32.00 0.69
C LYS A 47 3.98 -31.74 2.20
N ASP A 48 3.83 -32.78 3.00
CA ASP A 48 3.74 -32.63 4.46
C ASP A 48 5.08 -32.24 5.05
N GLU A 49 6.16 -32.84 4.60
CA GLU A 49 7.53 -32.48 5.01
C GLU A 49 7.89 -31.05 4.60
N VAL A 50 7.63 -30.66 3.34
CA VAL A 50 7.87 -29.30 2.83
C VAL A 50 7.07 -28.27 3.62
N ASN A 51 5.81 -28.57 3.93
CA ASN A 51 4.96 -27.68 4.73
C ASN A 51 5.45 -27.58 6.18
N GLN A 52 5.92 -28.69 6.77
CA GLN A 52 6.49 -28.68 8.11
C GLN A 52 7.75 -27.83 8.17
N ILE A 53 8.72 -28.06 7.29
CA ILE A 53 9.96 -27.26 7.18
C ILE A 53 9.62 -25.77 7.02
N SER A 54 8.65 -25.44 6.17
CA SER A 54 8.18 -24.07 5.94
C SER A 54 7.60 -23.43 7.19
N ARG A 55 6.81 -24.18 7.97
CA ARG A 55 6.22 -23.70 9.25
C ARG A 55 7.30 -23.48 10.30
N GLU A 56 8.24 -24.40 10.45
CA GLU A 56 9.36 -24.29 11.40
C GLU A 56 10.24 -23.11 11.06
N TRP A 57 10.62 -22.96 9.79
CA TRP A 57 11.38 -21.80 9.32
C TRP A 57 10.64 -20.49 9.59
N TYR A 58 9.33 -20.43 9.30
CA TYR A 58 8.51 -19.26 9.58
C TYR A 58 8.51 -18.91 11.07
N GLN A 59 8.29 -19.88 11.94
CA GLN A 59 8.28 -19.64 13.39
C GLN A 59 9.65 -19.12 13.89
N LYS A 60 10.73 -19.76 13.45
CA LYS A 60 12.10 -19.36 13.78
C LYS A 60 12.42 -17.93 13.32
N ASN A 61 11.91 -17.53 12.15
CA ASN A 61 12.25 -16.23 11.54
C ASN A 61 11.15 -15.17 11.72
N LYS A 62 10.07 -15.45 12.44
CA LYS A 62 8.90 -14.58 12.59
C LYS A 62 9.24 -13.18 13.11
N GLY A 63 10.12 -13.08 14.10
CA GLY A 63 10.58 -11.82 14.68
C GLY A 63 11.31 -10.96 13.65
N TYR A 64 12.33 -11.52 13.02
CA TYR A 64 13.10 -10.87 11.97
C TYR A 64 12.23 -10.39 10.81
N ARG A 65 11.35 -11.25 10.30
CA ARG A 65 10.43 -10.89 9.20
C ARG A 65 9.48 -9.75 9.55
N ARG A 66 8.97 -9.73 10.81
CA ARG A 66 8.09 -8.66 11.29
C ARG A 66 8.84 -7.33 11.34
N GLU A 67 10.06 -7.34 11.86
CA GLU A 67 10.89 -6.14 11.93
C GLU A 67 11.29 -5.64 10.54
N TYR A 68 11.75 -6.52 9.67
CA TYR A 68 12.08 -6.19 8.28
C TYR A 68 10.88 -5.57 7.56
N LYS A 69 9.71 -6.22 7.64
CA LYS A 69 8.47 -5.71 7.02
C LYS A 69 8.09 -4.33 7.57
N ARG A 70 8.22 -4.11 8.88
CA ARG A 70 7.95 -2.82 9.52
C ARG A 70 8.87 -1.73 8.98
N LYS A 71 10.18 -1.98 8.96
CA LYS A 71 11.19 -1.05 8.43
C LYS A 71 10.93 -0.73 6.95
N TYR A 72 10.72 -1.75 6.14
CA TYR A 72 10.41 -1.60 4.71
C TYR A 72 9.14 -0.77 4.48
N THR A 73 8.05 -1.09 5.18
CA THR A 73 6.78 -0.37 5.04
C THR A 73 6.90 1.08 5.50
N ASN A 74 7.60 1.35 6.61
CA ASN A 74 7.83 2.70 7.09
C ASN A 74 8.66 3.53 6.10
N ASN A 75 9.73 2.94 5.55
CA ASN A 75 10.51 3.59 4.50
C ASN A 75 9.67 3.90 3.26
N LEU A 76 8.85 2.93 2.81
CA LEU A 76 7.99 3.12 1.65
C LEU A 76 6.96 4.25 1.87
N ARG A 77 6.39 4.33 3.07
CA ARG A 77 5.46 5.40 3.46
C ARG A 77 6.13 6.78 3.53
N SER A 78 7.38 6.85 3.97
CA SER A 78 8.11 8.12 4.06
C SER A 78 8.57 8.64 2.70
N THR A 79 8.81 7.75 1.74
CA THR A 79 9.35 8.12 0.42
C THR A 79 8.31 8.20 -0.70
N ASN A 80 7.11 7.59 -0.50
CA ASN A 80 6.08 7.52 -1.55
C ASN A 80 4.72 8.00 -1.05
N PRO A 81 4.28 9.22 -1.43
CA PRO A 81 2.98 9.77 -1.05
C PRO A 81 1.79 8.89 -1.46
N ILE A 82 1.84 8.22 -2.63
CA ILE A 82 0.76 7.34 -3.10
C ILE A 82 0.53 6.18 -2.13
N VAL A 83 1.60 5.62 -1.56
CA VAL A 83 1.48 4.54 -0.56
C VAL A 83 0.79 5.06 0.70
N ARG A 84 1.13 6.27 1.15
CA ARG A 84 0.44 6.91 2.30
C ARG A 84 -1.04 7.12 2.02
N VAL A 85 -1.39 7.69 0.87
CA VAL A 85 -2.78 7.88 0.43
C VAL A 85 -3.53 6.55 0.41
N LYS A 86 -2.97 5.53 -0.24
CA LYS A 86 -3.57 4.18 -0.31
C LYS A 86 -3.86 3.58 1.06
N ASP A 87 -2.90 3.65 1.98
CA ASP A 87 -3.05 3.11 3.33
C ASP A 87 -4.09 3.90 4.13
N SER A 88 -4.06 5.23 4.04
CA SER A 88 -4.97 6.12 4.75
C SER A 88 -6.40 5.96 4.28
N ILE A 89 -6.63 5.99 2.96
CA ILE A 89 -7.98 5.83 2.42
C ILE A 89 -8.52 4.41 2.69
N SER A 90 -7.67 3.39 2.61
CA SER A 90 -8.09 2.02 2.96
C SER A 90 -8.48 1.89 4.43
N SER A 91 -7.82 2.64 5.32
CA SER A 91 -8.15 2.69 6.75
C SER A 91 -9.44 3.47 6.99
N LEU A 92 -9.58 4.63 6.38
CA LEU A 92 -10.77 5.49 6.46
C LEU A 92 -12.02 4.74 6.02
N LEU A 93 -11.98 4.07 4.87
CA LEU A 93 -13.09 3.25 4.36
C LEU A 93 -13.47 2.11 5.31
N ARG A 94 -12.47 1.40 5.88
CA ARG A 94 -12.76 0.34 6.86
C ARG A 94 -13.41 0.89 8.12
N GLN A 95 -12.96 2.04 8.60
CA GLN A 95 -13.50 2.67 9.81
C GLN A 95 -14.92 3.16 9.58
N SER A 96 -15.20 3.80 8.43
CA SER A 96 -16.55 4.25 8.07
C SER A 96 -17.54 3.10 8.04
N LEU A 97 -17.22 2.01 7.34
CA LEU A 97 -18.07 0.82 7.26
C LEU A 97 -18.24 0.16 8.64
N LYS A 98 -17.15 0.03 9.41
CA LYS A 98 -17.19 -0.60 10.74
C LYS A 98 -18.06 0.16 11.74
N LYS A 99 -18.05 1.50 11.71
CA LYS A 99 -18.92 2.32 12.59
C LYS A 99 -20.40 1.98 12.43
N MET A 100 -20.83 1.58 11.23
CA MET A 100 -22.20 1.20 10.90
C MET A 100 -22.44 -0.31 10.93
N GLY A 101 -21.51 -1.11 11.43
CA GLY A 101 -21.63 -2.56 11.54
C GLY A 101 -21.32 -3.35 10.26
N TYR A 102 -20.85 -2.69 9.21
CA TYR A 102 -20.51 -3.34 7.94
C TYR A 102 -19.03 -3.73 7.82
N SER A 103 -18.74 -4.68 6.94
CA SER A 103 -17.38 -5.08 6.57
C SER A 103 -17.08 -4.71 5.13
N LYS A 104 -15.84 -4.27 4.87
CA LYS A 104 -15.40 -3.90 3.52
C LYS A 104 -15.29 -5.13 2.62
N LYS A 105 -16.18 -5.26 1.64
CA LYS A 105 -16.25 -6.37 0.67
C LYS A 105 -15.53 -6.06 -0.65
N SER A 106 -15.45 -4.78 -1.05
CA SER A 106 -14.88 -4.34 -2.33
C SER A 106 -13.46 -3.80 -2.19
N ARG A 107 -12.72 -3.74 -3.31
CA ARG A 107 -11.41 -3.09 -3.35
C ARG A 107 -11.53 -1.60 -3.09
N THR A 108 -10.48 -0.99 -2.50
CA THR A 108 -10.50 0.45 -2.13
C THR A 108 -10.76 1.34 -3.32
N HIS A 109 -10.11 1.13 -4.47
CA HIS A 109 -10.29 1.95 -5.67
C HIS A 109 -11.70 1.85 -6.27
N SER A 110 -12.39 0.72 -6.10
CA SER A 110 -13.77 0.55 -6.57
C SER A 110 -14.77 1.37 -5.74
N ILE A 111 -14.52 1.54 -4.44
CA ILE A 111 -15.33 2.40 -3.57
C ILE A 111 -14.97 3.87 -3.80
N LEU A 112 -13.68 4.15 -3.95
CA LEU A 112 -13.17 5.50 -4.18
C LEU A 112 -13.64 6.10 -5.52
N GLY A 113 -13.85 5.25 -6.54
CA GLY A 113 -14.30 5.65 -7.87
C GLY A 113 -13.20 6.15 -8.81
N CYS A 114 -11.92 6.09 -8.38
CA CYS A 114 -10.78 6.49 -9.19
C CYS A 114 -9.50 5.71 -8.77
N SER A 115 -8.42 5.84 -9.53
CA SER A 115 -7.09 5.34 -9.16
C SER A 115 -6.48 6.13 -8.00
N PHE A 116 -5.45 5.58 -7.36
CA PHE A 116 -4.77 6.31 -6.28
C PHE A 116 -3.97 7.51 -6.78
N GLU A 117 -3.50 7.45 -8.02
CA GLU A 117 -2.81 8.52 -8.72
C GLU A 117 -3.74 9.69 -9.01
N GLU A 118 -4.93 9.42 -9.56
CA GLU A 118 -5.98 10.41 -9.79
C GLU A 118 -6.45 11.03 -8.47
N PHE A 119 -6.64 10.20 -7.44
CA PHE A 119 -7.03 10.71 -6.13
C PHE A 119 -5.96 11.61 -5.49
N LYS A 120 -4.70 11.23 -5.64
CA LYS A 120 -3.58 12.09 -5.19
C LYS A 120 -3.63 13.45 -5.87
N LEU A 121 -3.80 13.48 -7.19
CA LEU A 121 -3.92 14.71 -7.97
C LEU A 121 -5.15 15.53 -7.56
N HIS A 122 -6.29 14.87 -7.33
CA HIS A 122 -7.52 15.50 -6.84
C HIS A 122 -7.30 16.22 -5.51
N LEU A 123 -6.54 15.64 -4.59
CA LEU A 123 -6.18 16.28 -3.32
C LEU A 123 -5.20 17.45 -3.53
N GLU A 124 -4.16 17.24 -4.35
CA GLU A 124 -3.13 18.26 -4.61
C GLU A 124 -3.71 19.53 -5.26
N ASN A 125 -4.71 19.36 -6.14
CA ASN A 125 -5.41 20.49 -6.77
C ASN A 125 -6.25 21.33 -5.77
N GLN A 126 -6.48 20.82 -4.56
CA GLN A 126 -7.21 21.49 -3.50
C GLN A 126 -6.29 21.95 -2.34
N PHE A 127 -4.97 21.80 -2.48
CA PHE A 127 -4.04 22.20 -1.44
C PHE A 127 -4.01 23.72 -1.28
N GLU A 128 -4.13 24.14 -0.03
CA GLU A 128 -3.76 25.49 0.36
C GLU A 128 -2.21 25.65 0.34
N PRO A 129 -1.65 26.88 0.23
CA PRO A 129 -0.21 27.09 0.08
C PRO A 129 0.68 26.46 1.15
N TRP A 130 0.15 26.20 2.35
CA TRP A 130 0.87 25.57 3.46
C TRP A 130 0.79 24.04 3.45
N MET A 131 -0.11 23.44 2.64
CA MET A 131 -0.31 22.00 2.55
C MET A 131 0.73 21.35 1.66
N ASN A 132 1.30 20.26 2.13
CA ASN A 132 2.18 19.37 1.36
C ASN A 132 2.15 17.96 1.94
N TRP A 133 2.79 17.00 1.26
CA TRP A 133 2.78 15.60 1.72
C TRP A 133 3.60 15.36 3.00
N ASP A 134 4.50 16.28 3.36
CA ASP A 134 5.29 16.14 4.58
C ASP A 134 4.50 16.50 5.82
N ASN A 135 3.50 17.37 5.71
CA ASN A 135 2.63 17.72 6.84
C ASN A 135 1.29 16.98 6.85
N TYR A 136 1.09 16.00 5.94
CA TYR A 136 -0.08 15.11 5.94
C TYR A 136 -0.17 14.27 7.22
N GLY A 137 -1.34 14.25 7.85
CA GLY A 137 -1.63 13.49 9.07
C GLY A 137 -1.00 14.07 10.34
N LYS A 138 -0.23 15.16 10.26
CA LYS A 138 0.32 15.84 11.42
C LYS A 138 -0.75 16.68 12.12
N TYR A 139 -0.74 16.66 13.43
CA TYR A 139 -1.65 17.44 14.27
C TYR A 139 -0.86 18.11 15.40
N GLN A 140 -1.14 19.36 15.65
CA GLN A 140 -0.63 20.08 16.79
C GLN A 140 -1.78 20.84 17.48
N LYS A 141 -1.93 20.59 18.79
CA LYS A 141 -2.92 21.33 19.59
C LYS A 141 -2.62 22.82 19.53
N ASP A 142 -3.66 23.61 19.42
CA ASP A 142 -3.60 25.09 19.43
C ASP A 142 -2.91 25.75 18.22
N THR A 143 -2.53 24.97 17.20
CA THR A 143 -1.89 25.50 15.97
C THR A 143 -2.72 25.11 14.74
N PHE A 144 -3.29 26.11 14.06
CA PHE A 144 -3.88 25.91 12.73
C PHE A 144 -2.80 25.81 11.66
N ASN A 145 -3.14 25.16 10.55
CA ASN A 145 -2.29 25.02 9.36
C ASN A 145 -0.93 24.33 9.61
N PHE A 146 -0.82 23.58 10.72
CA PHE A 146 0.37 22.76 10.99
C PHE A 146 0.38 21.48 10.17
N GLY A 147 -0.76 20.82 10.03
CA GLY A 147 -0.95 19.61 9.24
C GLY A 147 -2.38 19.48 8.72
N TRP A 148 -2.58 18.58 7.77
CA TRP A 148 -3.87 18.34 7.15
C TRP A 148 -4.22 16.86 7.14
N ASP A 149 -5.52 16.57 7.11
CA ASP A 149 -6.11 15.24 7.00
C ASP A 149 -6.98 15.15 5.74
N ILE A 150 -7.25 13.92 5.27
CA ILE A 150 -8.32 13.68 4.30
C ILE A 150 -9.63 13.67 5.08
N ASP A 151 -10.58 14.47 4.65
CA ASP A 151 -11.87 14.66 5.31
C ASP A 151 -13.03 14.50 4.33
N HIS A 152 -14.21 14.08 4.85
CA HIS A 152 -15.45 14.01 4.09
C HIS A 152 -16.15 15.37 4.08
N ILE A 153 -16.55 15.86 2.90
CA ILE A 153 -17.37 17.08 2.75
C ILE A 153 -18.71 16.83 3.45
N VAL A 154 -19.42 15.80 3.04
CA VAL A 154 -20.59 15.26 3.75
C VAL A 154 -20.13 14.12 4.64
N PRO A 155 -20.34 14.21 5.98
CA PRO A 155 -19.79 13.24 6.92
C PRO A 155 -20.48 11.87 6.78
N THR A 156 -19.70 10.80 6.95
CA THR A 156 -20.21 9.41 6.89
C THR A 156 -21.21 9.08 8.00
N SER A 157 -21.32 9.90 9.03
CA SER A 157 -22.35 9.78 10.08
C SER A 157 -23.76 10.07 9.58
N SER A 158 -23.92 10.70 8.41
CA SER A 158 -25.21 10.93 7.76
C SER A 158 -25.72 9.74 6.95
N ALA A 159 -24.92 8.69 6.77
CA ALA A 159 -25.32 7.48 6.05
C ALA A 159 -26.42 6.73 6.79
N LEU A 160 -27.42 6.24 6.06
CA LEU A 160 -28.52 5.42 6.60
C LEU A 160 -28.31 3.92 6.36
N ASN A 161 -27.53 3.55 5.34
CA ASN A 161 -27.27 2.17 4.92
C ASN A 161 -25.86 1.99 4.36
N GLU A 162 -25.52 0.75 3.94
CA GLU A 162 -24.19 0.41 3.38
C GLU A 162 -23.90 1.15 2.07
N GLU A 163 -24.91 1.38 1.23
CA GLU A 163 -24.78 2.01 -0.07
C GLU A 163 -24.48 3.50 0.07
N ASP A 164 -25.11 4.17 1.03
CA ASP A 164 -24.81 5.57 1.37
C ASP A 164 -23.35 5.72 1.83
N ILE A 165 -22.85 4.79 2.66
CA ILE A 165 -21.44 4.83 3.10
C ILE A 165 -20.50 4.68 1.92
N ILE A 166 -20.79 3.77 0.99
CA ILE A 166 -19.98 3.58 -0.22
C ILE A 166 -19.96 4.87 -1.03
N THR A 167 -21.13 5.48 -1.25
CA THR A 167 -21.29 6.75 -1.99
C THR A 167 -20.56 7.90 -1.29
N LEU A 168 -20.68 8.03 0.03
CA LEU A 168 -20.01 9.07 0.81
C LEU A 168 -18.48 8.90 0.86
N ASN A 169 -17.95 7.72 0.55
CA ASN A 169 -16.51 7.48 0.43
C ASN A 169 -15.98 7.61 -1.01
N HIS A 170 -16.80 8.09 -1.96
CA HIS A 170 -16.35 8.42 -3.30
C HIS A 170 -15.41 9.64 -3.26
N TYR A 171 -14.41 9.68 -4.15
CA TYR A 171 -13.33 10.69 -4.12
C TYR A 171 -13.85 12.14 -4.19
N THR A 172 -14.98 12.38 -4.86
CA THR A 172 -15.61 13.70 -4.99
C THR A 172 -16.13 14.25 -3.66
N ASN A 173 -16.36 13.39 -2.68
CA ASN A 173 -16.76 13.77 -1.32
C ASN A 173 -15.56 13.89 -0.35
N LEU A 174 -14.32 13.79 -0.86
CA LEU A 174 -13.12 13.84 -0.05
C LEU A 174 -12.29 15.06 -0.41
N LYS A 175 -11.81 15.78 0.62
CA LYS A 175 -10.96 16.96 0.48
C LYS A 175 -9.85 16.99 1.51
N PRO A 176 -8.74 17.70 1.26
CA PRO A 176 -7.78 18.04 2.29
C PRO A 176 -8.37 19.09 3.23
N LEU A 177 -8.16 18.93 4.52
CA LEU A 177 -8.63 19.87 5.54
C LEU A 177 -7.59 19.99 6.66
N CYS A 178 -7.41 21.19 7.19
CA CYS A 178 -6.56 21.44 8.36
C CYS A 178 -6.89 20.45 9.49
N SER A 179 -5.90 19.68 9.97
CA SER A 179 -6.12 18.63 10.97
C SER A 179 -6.72 19.16 12.27
N LYS A 180 -6.31 20.34 12.71
CA LYS A 180 -6.90 20.98 13.89
C LYS A 180 -8.36 21.33 13.66
N PHE A 181 -8.67 21.97 12.55
CA PHE A 181 -10.06 22.31 12.21
C PHE A 181 -10.93 21.05 12.10
N ASN A 182 -10.43 20.02 11.41
CA ASN A 182 -11.14 18.75 11.25
C ASN A 182 -11.46 18.08 12.59
N ARG A 183 -10.46 17.94 13.46
CA ARG A 183 -10.58 17.15 14.71
C ARG A 183 -11.26 17.91 15.84
N ASP A 184 -11.02 19.21 15.97
CA ASP A 184 -11.47 20.01 17.12
C ASP A 184 -12.76 20.78 16.82
N VAL A 185 -12.96 21.26 15.58
CA VAL A 185 -14.04 22.18 15.21
C VAL A 185 -15.13 21.49 14.41
N LYS A 186 -14.78 20.96 13.23
CA LYS A 186 -15.75 20.37 12.31
C LYS A 186 -16.36 19.09 12.87
N LYS A 187 -15.50 18.14 13.31
CA LYS A 187 -15.94 16.80 13.75
C LYS A 187 -16.86 16.15 12.69
N ASP A 188 -18.08 15.78 13.09
CA ASP A 188 -19.09 15.14 12.21
C ASP A 188 -20.12 16.16 11.63
N LYS A 189 -19.80 17.46 11.58
CA LYS A 189 -20.70 18.50 11.04
C LYS A 189 -20.46 18.68 9.54
N ILE A 190 -21.53 19.02 8.82
CA ILE A 190 -21.44 19.44 7.42
C ILE A 190 -20.82 20.84 7.40
N ASN A 191 -19.76 21.04 6.64
CA ASN A 191 -19.20 22.37 6.39
C ASN A 191 -20.01 23.06 5.28
N ASN A 192 -20.77 24.03 5.65
CA ASN A 192 -21.39 25.02 4.73
C ASN A 192 -20.42 26.21 4.52
N ILE A 193 -19.19 25.93 4.08
CA ILE A 193 -18.23 26.98 3.68
C ILE A 193 -17.94 26.80 2.19
#